data_ad4357649304ee33876758f69b7cd0ee
#
_entry.id   ad4357649304ee33876758f69b7cd0ee
#
_cell.length_a   1.000
_cell.length_b   1.000
_cell.length_c   1.000
_cell.angle_alpha   90.00
_cell.angle_beta   90.00
_cell.angle_gamma   90.00
#
_symmetry.space_group_name_H-M   'P 1'
#
loop_
_entity.id
_entity.type
_entity.pdbx_description
1 polymer ?
#
loop_
_entity_poly.entity_id
_entity_poly.type
_entity_poly.pdbx_seq_one_letter_code
_entity_poly.pdbx_strand_id
1 'polypeptide(L)'
;MKKILATIIFFCIYSSLAWTDSHKTKFKDIKGYKKQFISMSEKKVNRIKEVKKSDGFPVYEGDTSIQFTVNREDAGCGKGKAQTTQIQCDGKGNRSRQELHLGEMKLKNKEYIYEYAVYFDESYEPLKKGAVVIIGQMHTDNKAKGCHSCCHFWFQDFKYKGEHNYSWASKAAYSSEPVIIGKIDDLKGKWTHIKFHVLWKLDETGRFKIYKNNKVIADLKNIKTLADTCTGGYMKMGIYRHRTIGYWNSDWESLQDQTVYLDSIVLRKPKKDEKFKKTK
;
A
#
# COMPACT_ATOMS: atom_id res chain seq x y z
N MET A 1 -66.39 16.00 19.38
CA MET A 1 -65.31 15.76 20.36
C MET A 1 -64.46 14.56 19.95
N LYS A 2 -63.16 14.78 19.78
CA LYS A 2 -62.07 13.80 19.92
C LYS A 2 -62.03 12.62 18.94
N LYS A 3 -61.13 12.70 17.97
CA LYS A 3 -60.16 11.67 17.63
C LYS A 3 -59.20 12.25 16.59
N ILE A 4 -58.24 13.02 17.06
CA ILE A 4 -57.00 13.35 16.35
C ILE A 4 -55.94 12.88 17.32
N LEU A 5 -55.29 11.79 17.00
CA LEU A 5 -53.91 11.47 17.43
C LEU A 5 -53.56 10.09 16.93
N ALA A 6 -52.78 9.98 15.90
CA ALA A 6 -51.89 8.86 15.66
C ALA A 6 -51.45 8.79 14.19
N THR A 7 -50.74 9.79 13.70
CA THR A 7 -50.05 9.64 12.41
C THR A 7 -48.84 10.59 12.32
N ILE A 8 -47.95 10.50 13.26
CA ILE A 8 -46.64 11.13 13.14
C ILE A 8 -45.68 10.26 13.95
N ILE A 9 -45.22 9.18 13.42
CA ILE A 9 -43.95 8.50 13.77
C ILE A 9 -43.77 7.39 12.77
N PHE A 10 -43.38 7.68 11.52
CA PHE A 10 -42.83 6.67 10.64
C PHE A 10 -42.11 7.31 9.43
N PHE A 11 -41.27 8.31 9.67
CA PHE A 11 -40.51 8.91 8.57
C PHE A 11 -39.07 9.26 8.91
N CYS A 12 -38.36 8.42 9.69
CA CYS A 12 -36.95 8.66 9.99
C CYS A 12 -36.09 7.40 9.99
N ILE A 13 -36.42 6.35 9.24
CA ILE A 13 -35.57 5.16 9.17
C ILE A 13 -35.41 4.63 7.74
N TYR A 14 -35.19 5.50 6.77
CA TYR A 14 -34.79 5.04 5.44
C TYR A 14 -33.88 6.03 4.72
N SER A 15 -32.76 6.41 5.35
CA SER A 15 -31.73 7.17 4.64
C SER A 15 -30.29 6.68 4.89
N SER A 16 -30.12 5.43 5.30
CA SER A 16 -28.77 4.87 5.52
C SER A 16 -28.47 3.60 4.73
N LEU A 17 -29.22 3.29 3.69
CA LEU A 17 -29.01 2.11 2.86
C LEU A 17 -28.87 2.45 1.37
N ALA A 18 -27.89 3.28 1.06
CA ALA A 18 -27.40 3.45 -0.31
C ALA A 18 -25.89 3.63 -0.34
N TRP A 19 -25.18 2.79 0.40
CA TRP A 19 -23.78 2.50 0.10
C TRP A 19 -23.77 1.28 -0.82
N THR A 20 -24.05 1.57 -2.09
CA THR A 20 -23.97 0.61 -3.16
C THR A 20 -22.53 0.13 -3.32
N ASP A 21 -22.35 -1.18 -3.20
CA ASP A 21 -21.35 -2.07 -3.80
C ASP A 21 -20.25 -1.38 -4.61
N SER A 22 -19.38 -0.65 -3.94
CA SER A 22 -18.04 -0.43 -4.43
C SER A 22 -17.29 -1.72 -4.12
N HIS A 23 -16.77 -2.41 -5.12
CA HIS A 23 -16.07 -3.68 -5.01
C HIS A 23 -15.07 -3.68 -3.83
N LYS A 24 -15.58 -4.01 -2.65
CA LYS A 24 -14.74 -4.30 -1.50
C LYS A 24 -14.13 -5.66 -1.76
N THR A 25 -12.86 -5.65 -2.04
CA THR A 25 -12.14 -6.87 -2.33
C THR A 25 -12.03 -7.67 -1.04
N LYS A 26 -12.94 -8.60 -0.82
CA LYS A 26 -12.76 -9.66 0.17
C LYS A 26 -11.66 -10.59 -0.33
N PHE A 27 -10.94 -11.23 0.57
CA PHE A 27 -9.87 -12.17 0.19
C PHE A 27 -10.37 -13.23 -0.81
N LYS A 28 -11.65 -13.60 -0.77
CA LYS A 28 -12.31 -14.50 -1.75
C LYS A 28 -12.34 -13.94 -3.17
N ASP A 29 -12.36 -12.62 -3.31
CA ASP A 29 -12.41 -11.92 -4.60
C ASP A 29 -10.99 -11.73 -5.18
N ILE A 30 -9.95 -12.10 -4.43
CA ILE A 30 -8.55 -12.08 -4.87
C ILE A 30 -8.25 -13.20 -5.89
N LYS A 31 -9.22 -13.99 -6.35
CA LYS A 31 -9.03 -15.00 -7.39
C LYS A 31 -8.40 -14.47 -8.68
N GLY A 32 -8.52 -13.17 -8.96
CA GLY A 32 -7.88 -12.48 -10.09
C GLY A 32 -6.51 -11.88 -9.82
N TYR A 33 -6.02 -11.88 -8.57
CA TYR A 33 -4.75 -11.27 -8.22
C TYR A 33 -3.61 -12.28 -8.29
N LYS A 34 -2.57 -11.92 -9.05
CA LYS A 34 -1.33 -12.68 -9.04
C LYS A 34 -0.65 -12.44 -7.68
N LYS A 35 -0.56 -13.49 -6.88
CA LYS A 35 0.26 -13.47 -5.68
C LYS A 35 1.71 -13.44 -6.12
N GLN A 36 2.43 -12.38 -5.83
CA GLN A 36 3.88 -12.34 -6.01
C GLN A 36 4.55 -12.66 -4.68
N PHE A 37 5.02 -13.89 -4.58
CA PHE A 37 5.88 -14.31 -3.50
C PHE A 37 7.32 -14.23 -4.01
N ILE A 38 8.12 -13.45 -3.37
CA ILE A 38 9.56 -13.61 -3.40
C ILE A 38 9.95 -13.84 -1.94
N SER A 39 9.82 -15.08 -1.55
CA SER A 39 10.57 -15.60 -0.43
C SER A 39 11.95 -15.92 -0.99
N MET A 40 12.97 -15.45 -0.34
CA MET A 40 14.37 -15.69 -0.68
C MET A 40 14.84 -17.05 -0.16
N SER A 41 14.01 -17.79 0.56
CA SER A 41 14.24 -19.19 0.81
C SER A 41 14.00 -19.96 -0.50
N GLU A 42 14.79 -20.97 -0.78
CA GLU A 42 14.61 -21.88 -1.91
C GLU A 42 13.20 -22.49 -1.99
N LYS A 43 12.43 -22.39 -0.92
CA LYS A 43 11.01 -22.70 -0.83
C LYS A 43 10.23 -21.40 -0.89
N LYS A 44 9.42 -21.19 -1.92
CA LYS A 44 8.45 -20.09 -2.04
C LYS A 44 7.44 -20.19 -0.88
N VAL A 45 7.76 -19.62 0.26
CA VAL A 45 6.89 -19.66 1.44
C VAL A 45 5.85 -18.56 1.31
N ASN A 46 4.59 -18.97 1.20
CA ASN A 46 3.47 -18.04 1.23
C ASN A 46 3.17 -17.64 2.68
N ARG A 47 3.42 -16.38 3.02
CA ARG A 47 3.08 -15.78 4.32
C ARG A 47 1.99 -14.71 4.20
N ILE A 48 1.20 -14.77 3.12
CA ILE A 48 0.00 -13.95 2.96
C ILE A 48 -1.18 -14.79 3.40
N LYS A 49 -1.87 -14.37 4.43
CA LYS A 49 -2.98 -15.11 5.02
C LYS A 49 -4.20 -14.22 5.18
N GLU A 50 -5.39 -14.75 4.91
CA GLU A 50 -6.61 -14.19 5.45
C GLU A 50 -6.67 -14.54 6.93
N VAL A 51 -6.93 -13.54 7.75
CA VAL A 51 -7.08 -13.69 9.20
C VAL A 51 -8.45 -13.15 9.62
N LYS A 52 -8.98 -13.68 10.74
CA LYS A 52 -10.34 -13.38 11.18
C LYS A 52 -10.35 -12.63 12.51
N LYS A 53 -11.33 -11.75 12.65
CA LYS A 53 -11.60 -11.05 13.90
C LYS A 53 -11.94 -12.01 15.03
N SER A 54 -12.67 -13.10 14.73
CA SER A 54 -13.01 -14.15 15.69
C SER A 54 -11.79 -14.82 16.31
N ASP A 55 -10.67 -14.82 15.61
CA ASP A 55 -9.41 -15.45 16.04
C ASP A 55 -8.47 -14.46 16.74
N GLY A 56 -8.97 -13.25 17.07
CA GLY A 56 -8.23 -12.20 17.77
C GLY A 56 -7.34 -11.32 16.87
N PHE A 57 -7.42 -11.49 15.56
CA PHE A 57 -6.60 -10.66 14.65
C PHE A 57 -7.22 -9.27 14.41
N PRO A 58 -6.39 -8.24 14.12
CA PRO A 58 -6.89 -6.92 13.78
C PRO A 58 -7.66 -6.94 12.45
N VAL A 59 -8.87 -6.39 12.46
CA VAL A 59 -9.73 -6.24 11.30
C VAL A 59 -10.29 -4.82 11.29
N TYR A 60 -10.18 -4.11 10.17
CA TYR A 60 -10.67 -2.74 10.01
C TYR A 60 -12.17 -2.71 9.73
N GLU A 61 -12.63 -3.55 8.80
CA GLU A 61 -14.03 -3.62 8.39
C GLU A 61 -14.47 -5.06 8.10
N GLY A 62 -15.66 -5.42 8.58
CA GLY A 62 -16.20 -6.79 8.45
C GLY A 62 -15.53 -7.78 9.39
N ASP A 63 -15.25 -8.99 8.89
CA ASP A 63 -14.83 -10.13 9.71
C ASP A 63 -13.37 -10.57 9.44
N THR A 64 -12.76 -10.09 8.37
CA THR A 64 -11.44 -10.56 7.92
C THR A 64 -10.56 -9.42 7.46
N SER A 65 -9.26 -9.59 7.61
CA SER A 65 -8.21 -8.77 7.01
C SER A 65 -7.13 -9.65 6.37
N ILE A 66 -6.15 -9.04 5.71
CA ILE A 66 -5.05 -9.76 5.08
C ILE A 66 -3.77 -9.50 5.86
N GLN A 67 -3.19 -10.54 6.42
CA GLN A 67 -1.88 -10.51 7.06
C GLN A 67 -0.77 -10.71 6.03
N PHE A 68 0.26 -9.90 6.12
CA PHE A 68 1.51 -10.04 5.38
C PHE A 68 2.65 -10.11 6.37
N THR A 69 3.43 -11.19 6.33
CA THR A 69 4.59 -11.35 7.20
C THR A 69 5.83 -11.61 6.37
N VAL A 70 6.91 -10.95 6.69
CA VAL A 70 8.25 -11.25 6.18
C VAL A 70 9.13 -11.58 7.36
N ASN A 71 9.62 -12.80 7.42
CA ASN A 71 10.50 -13.24 8.49
C ASN A 71 11.95 -12.83 8.21
N ARG A 72 12.76 -12.78 9.25
CA ARG A 72 14.21 -12.58 9.13
C ARG A 72 14.82 -13.53 8.09
N GLU A 73 14.44 -14.79 8.15
CA GLU A 73 14.96 -15.85 7.28
C GLU A 73 14.55 -15.71 5.81
N ASP A 74 13.56 -14.88 5.51
CA ASP A 74 13.17 -14.59 4.13
C ASP A 74 14.14 -13.63 3.42
N ALA A 75 15.04 -12.98 4.18
CA ALA A 75 16.03 -12.07 3.65
C ALA A 75 17.38 -12.81 3.51
N GLY A 76 17.58 -13.50 2.42
CA GLY A 76 18.83 -14.20 2.15
C GLY A 76 18.62 -15.57 1.52
N CYS A 77 19.70 -16.26 1.23
CA CYS A 77 19.71 -17.54 0.53
C CYS A 77 19.60 -18.77 1.45
N GLY A 78 19.07 -18.63 2.66
CA GLY A 78 18.97 -19.70 3.63
C GLY A 78 20.14 -19.78 4.61
N LYS A 79 19.98 -20.55 5.68
CA LYS A 79 20.97 -20.68 6.77
C LYS A 79 22.36 -21.03 6.25
N GLY A 80 23.34 -20.23 6.59
CA GLY A 80 24.76 -20.45 6.28
C GLY A 80 25.20 -20.04 4.89
N LYS A 81 24.30 -19.90 3.92
CA LYS A 81 24.63 -19.43 2.56
C LYS A 81 24.42 -17.94 2.38
N ALA A 82 23.56 -17.35 3.20
CA ALA A 82 23.24 -15.93 3.14
C ALA A 82 24.45 -15.02 3.29
N GLN A 83 25.41 -15.43 4.09
CA GLN A 83 26.62 -14.66 4.38
C GLN A 83 27.67 -14.71 3.25
N THR A 84 27.63 -15.71 2.40
CA THR A 84 28.68 -15.92 1.38
C THR A 84 28.18 -15.74 -0.06
N THR A 85 26.89 -15.93 -0.29
CA THR A 85 26.30 -15.89 -1.63
C THR A 85 25.03 -15.04 -1.72
N GLN A 86 24.86 -14.18 -0.75
CA GLN A 86 23.70 -13.31 -0.60
C GLN A 86 23.25 -12.57 -1.85
N ILE A 87 24.13 -12.41 -2.80
CA ILE A 87 23.89 -11.62 -4.01
C ILE A 87 22.95 -12.34 -4.98
N GLN A 88 22.67 -13.61 -4.78
CA GLN A 88 22.07 -14.43 -5.83
C GLN A 88 20.70 -15.06 -5.53
N CYS A 89 20.12 -14.84 -4.37
CA CYS A 89 18.94 -15.59 -3.97
C CYS A 89 17.65 -15.25 -4.70
N ASP A 90 17.54 -14.06 -5.22
CA ASP A 90 16.46 -13.65 -6.12
C ASP A 90 17.01 -13.08 -7.43
N GLY A 91 18.26 -13.34 -7.71
CA GLY A 91 19.03 -12.71 -8.79
C GLY A 91 19.40 -11.24 -8.49
N LYS A 92 19.03 -10.69 -7.31
CA LYS A 92 19.28 -9.28 -6.94
C LYS A 92 19.64 -9.07 -5.47
N GLY A 93 19.70 -10.12 -4.70
CA GLY A 93 20.48 -10.29 -3.47
C GLY A 93 20.12 -9.52 -2.21
N ASN A 94 19.18 -8.59 -2.17
CA ASN A 94 18.95 -7.80 -0.97
C ASN A 94 17.49 -7.45 -0.72
N ARG A 95 16.60 -8.40 -0.99
CA ARG A 95 15.16 -8.17 -0.96
C ARG A 95 14.43 -9.36 -0.35
N SER A 96 13.33 -9.07 0.33
CA SER A 96 12.32 -10.06 0.65
C SER A 96 10.94 -9.43 0.55
N ARG A 97 9.96 -10.17 0.09
CA ARG A 97 8.62 -9.62 -0.09
C ARG A 97 7.51 -10.64 0.00
N GLN A 98 6.37 -10.15 0.46
CA GLN A 98 5.07 -10.79 0.41
C GLN A 98 4.09 -9.73 -0.11
N GLU A 99 3.77 -9.75 -1.39
CA GLU A 99 2.94 -8.73 -2.04
C GLU A 99 1.83 -9.37 -2.88
N LEU A 100 0.69 -8.71 -2.93
CA LEU A 100 -0.38 -8.94 -3.90
C LEU A 100 -0.20 -8.00 -5.09
N HIS A 101 -0.41 -8.52 -6.28
CA HIS A 101 -0.42 -7.77 -7.53
C HIS A 101 -1.87 -7.53 -7.97
N LEU A 102 -2.32 -6.28 -7.99
CA LEU A 102 -3.72 -5.89 -8.21
C LEU A 102 -4.09 -5.64 -9.69
N GLY A 103 -3.46 -6.35 -10.60
CA GLY A 103 -3.76 -6.25 -12.03
C GLY A 103 -3.11 -5.06 -12.74
N GLU A 104 -3.04 -5.15 -14.07
CA GLU A 104 -2.46 -4.12 -14.93
C GLU A 104 -3.50 -3.06 -15.32
N MET A 105 -3.08 -1.80 -15.40
CA MET A 105 -3.92 -0.66 -15.72
C MET A 105 -3.29 0.26 -16.75
N LYS A 106 -4.12 0.84 -17.62
CA LYS A 106 -3.74 1.99 -18.44
C LYS A 106 -3.92 3.25 -17.59
N LEU A 107 -2.85 3.99 -17.37
CA LEU A 107 -2.84 5.13 -16.45
C LEU A 107 -2.92 6.47 -17.19
N LYS A 108 -2.20 6.64 -18.31
CA LYS A 108 -2.10 7.92 -19.02
C LYS A 108 -3.46 8.58 -19.27
N ASN A 109 -3.62 9.81 -18.83
CA ASN A 109 -4.85 10.62 -18.92
C ASN A 109 -6.07 9.99 -18.23
N LYS A 110 -5.84 9.14 -17.23
CA LYS A 110 -6.89 8.53 -16.41
C LYS A 110 -6.85 9.08 -15.00
N GLU A 111 -7.98 8.94 -14.34
CA GLU A 111 -8.16 9.34 -12.96
C GLU A 111 -8.65 8.14 -12.17
N TYR A 112 -7.96 7.86 -11.04
CA TYR A 112 -8.24 6.73 -10.17
C TYR A 112 -8.22 7.13 -8.72
N ILE A 113 -9.04 6.44 -7.92
CA ILE A 113 -9.02 6.46 -6.47
C ILE A 113 -8.56 5.08 -5.99
N TYR A 114 -7.63 5.10 -5.05
CA TYR A 114 -7.09 3.94 -4.36
C TYR A 114 -7.32 4.14 -2.87
N GLU A 115 -7.79 3.10 -2.21
CA GLU A 115 -8.05 3.14 -0.77
C GLU A 115 -7.57 1.85 -0.14
N TYR A 116 -7.08 1.93 1.09
CA TYR A 116 -6.78 0.77 1.92
C TYR A 116 -6.64 1.22 3.38
N ALA A 117 -6.89 0.31 4.29
CA ALA A 117 -6.49 0.45 5.68
C ALA A 117 -5.22 -0.35 5.93
N VAL A 118 -4.27 0.22 6.67
CA VAL A 118 -3.04 -0.43 7.09
C VAL A 118 -2.96 -0.45 8.61
N TYR A 119 -2.51 -1.59 9.16
CA TYR A 119 -2.20 -1.77 10.57
C TYR A 119 -0.78 -2.32 10.67
N PHE A 120 0.08 -1.59 11.32
CA PHE A 120 1.39 -2.10 11.71
C PHE A 120 1.23 -2.89 13.00
N ASP A 121 1.67 -4.14 13.00
CA ASP A 121 1.64 -4.96 14.20
C ASP A 121 2.34 -4.26 15.37
N GLU A 122 1.92 -4.49 16.60
CA GLU A 122 2.55 -3.87 17.78
C GLU A 122 4.03 -4.24 17.89
N SER A 123 4.37 -5.44 17.43
CA SER A 123 5.77 -5.93 17.38
C SER A 123 6.55 -5.44 16.17
N TYR A 124 5.93 -4.63 15.28
CA TYR A 124 6.62 -4.14 14.09
C TYR A 124 7.80 -3.26 14.45
N GLU A 125 9.00 -3.66 14.03
CA GLU A 125 10.21 -2.87 14.21
C GLU A 125 10.71 -2.35 12.85
N PRO A 126 10.90 -1.02 12.72
CA PRO A 126 11.47 -0.42 11.54
C PRO A 126 12.87 -0.95 11.23
N LEU A 127 13.17 -1.09 9.93
CA LEU A 127 14.50 -1.50 9.52
C LEU A 127 15.52 -0.38 9.74
N LYS A 128 16.61 -0.71 10.42
CA LYS A 128 17.79 0.16 10.58
C LYS A 128 18.67 0.08 9.31
N LYS A 129 19.79 0.78 9.29
CA LYS A 129 20.87 0.66 8.28
C LYS A 129 20.46 0.97 6.83
N GLY A 130 19.62 1.99 6.61
CA GLY A 130 19.29 2.48 5.28
C GLY A 130 18.37 1.55 4.47
N ALA A 131 17.85 0.48 5.08
CA ALA A 131 16.84 -0.36 4.48
C ALA A 131 15.48 0.36 4.48
N VAL A 132 14.61 -0.07 3.58
CA VAL A 132 13.27 0.50 3.37
C VAL A 132 12.25 -0.61 3.34
N VAL A 133 11.10 -0.40 3.97
CA VAL A 133 9.95 -1.32 3.89
C VAL A 133 8.84 -0.66 3.09
N ILE A 134 8.54 -1.20 1.91
CA ILE A 134 7.47 -0.73 1.04
C ILE A 134 6.21 -1.52 1.37
N ILE A 135 5.11 -0.81 1.64
CA ILE A 135 3.80 -1.38 1.95
C ILE A 135 2.88 -1.34 0.73
N GLY A 136 3.03 -0.33 -0.10
CA GLY A 136 2.29 -0.20 -1.35
C GLY A 136 3.12 0.48 -2.41
N GLN A 137 3.04 0.00 -3.66
CA GLN A 137 3.76 0.61 -4.77
C GLN A 137 2.95 0.55 -6.07
N MET A 138 2.93 1.64 -6.80
CA MET A 138 2.46 1.65 -8.18
C MET A 138 3.64 1.33 -9.10
N HIS A 139 3.77 0.07 -9.45
CA HIS A 139 4.82 -0.41 -10.35
C HIS A 139 4.48 -0.04 -11.79
N THR A 140 5.48 0.29 -12.62
CA THR A 140 5.29 0.49 -14.06
C THR A 140 5.11 -0.85 -14.77
N ASP A 141 4.45 -0.85 -15.91
CA ASP A 141 4.32 -2.05 -16.76
C ASP A 141 5.52 -2.27 -17.70
N ASN A 142 6.43 -1.29 -17.79
CA ASN A 142 7.63 -1.29 -18.62
C ASN A 142 7.38 -1.57 -20.12
N LYS A 143 6.15 -1.38 -20.60
CA LYS A 143 5.77 -1.69 -21.99
C LYS A 143 6.01 -0.54 -22.96
N ALA A 144 6.02 0.69 -22.46
CA ALA A 144 6.23 1.87 -23.29
C ALA A 144 7.72 2.06 -23.58
N LYS A 145 8.06 2.45 -24.83
CA LYS A 145 9.43 2.83 -25.20
C LYS A 145 9.92 3.96 -24.31
N GLY A 146 11.10 3.80 -23.71
CA GLY A 146 11.68 4.79 -22.80
C GLY A 146 11.14 4.70 -21.35
N CYS A 147 10.30 3.71 -21.03
CA CYS A 147 9.88 3.43 -19.68
C CYS A 147 10.92 2.56 -18.96
N HIS A 148 11.78 3.18 -18.18
CA HIS A 148 12.86 2.51 -17.44
C HIS A 148 12.66 2.53 -15.93
N SER A 149 11.71 3.31 -15.42
CA SER A 149 11.40 3.39 -14.01
C SER A 149 10.72 2.13 -13.50
N CYS A 150 11.11 1.67 -12.31
CA CYS A 150 10.43 0.54 -11.69
C CYS A 150 9.01 0.91 -11.23
N CYS A 151 8.83 2.13 -10.78
CA CYS A 151 7.63 2.53 -10.07
C CYS A 151 7.29 4.00 -10.35
N HIS A 152 5.99 4.32 -10.30
CA HIS A 152 5.51 5.70 -10.32
C HIS A 152 5.63 6.34 -8.93
N PHE A 153 5.20 5.59 -7.91
CA PHE A 153 5.29 5.99 -6.50
C PHE A 153 5.29 4.76 -5.59
N TRP A 154 5.57 4.99 -4.30
CA TRP A 154 5.45 4.00 -3.24
C TRP A 154 5.06 4.60 -1.89
N PHE A 155 4.42 3.79 -1.06
CA PHE A 155 4.20 4.03 0.36
C PHE A 155 5.17 3.16 1.14
N GLN A 156 5.93 3.75 2.06
CA GLN A 156 7.05 3.08 2.69
C GLN A 156 7.27 3.52 4.13
N ASP A 157 7.80 2.61 4.95
CA ASP A 157 8.54 2.96 6.16
C ASP A 157 9.94 3.41 5.74
N PHE A 158 10.27 4.63 6.07
CA PHE A 158 11.52 5.26 5.71
C PHE A 158 12.01 6.20 6.82
N LYS A 159 13.32 6.12 7.13
CA LYS A 159 13.94 7.01 8.11
C LYS A 159 14.14 8.40 7.51
N TYR A 160 13.41 9.37 8.05
CA TYR A 160 13.49 10.77 7.63
C TYR A 160 13.70 11.69 8.83
N LYS A 161 14.71 12.56 8.76
CA LYS A 161 15.11 13.47 9.88
C LYS A 161 15.29 12.76 11.22
N GLY A 162 15.89 11.56 11.19
CA GLY A 162 16.18 10.77 12.39
C GLY A 162 15.08 9.81 12.83
N GLU A 163 13.85 9.95 12.36
CA GLU A 163 12.68 9.16 12.76
C GLU A 163 12.17 8.24 11.64
N HIS A 164 11.63 7.09 12.02
CA HIS A 164 10.95 6.19 11.09
C HIS A 164 9.52 6.64 10.84
N ASN A 165 9.20 6.88 9.58
CA ASN A 165 7.91 7.41 9.17
C ASN A 165 7.29 6.55 8.09
N TYR A 166 5.99 6.29 8.20
CA TYR A 166 5.20 5.87 7.07
C TYR A 166 5.00 7.07 6.16
N SER A 167 5.43 6.96 4.93
CA SER A 167 5.49 8.10 4.00
C SER A 167 5.14 7.68 2.58
N TRP A 168 4.69 8.65 1.80
CA TRP A 168 4.57 8.54 0.35
C TRP A 168 5.75 9.21 -0.33
N ALA A 169 6.29 8.55 -1.35
CA ALA A 169 7.31 9.10 -2.22
C ALA A 169 7.00 8.77 -3.69
N SER A 170 7.37 9.66 -4.60
CA SER A 170 7.15 9.48 -6.03
C SER A 170 8.42 9.71 -6.82
N LYS A 171 8.62 8.89 -7.84
CA LYS A 171 9.69 9.10 -8.81
C LYS A 171 9.32 10.13 -9.89
N ALA A 172 8.04 10.28 -10.16
CA ALA A 172 7.53 11.20 -11.16
C ALA A 172 7.42 12.64 -10.61
N ALA A 173 6.82 12.77 -9.43
CA ALA A 173 6.80 14.03 -8.71
C ALA A 173 8.10 14.15 -7.92
N TYR A 174 9.13 14.64 -8.53
CA TYR A 174 10.41 14.91 -7.88
C TYR A 174 10.21 16.02 -6.83
N SER A 175 9.58 15.68 -5.71
CA SER A 175 9.70 16.48 -4.50
C SER A 175 10.87 15.90 -3.71
N SER A 176 11.80 16.75 -3.35
CA SER A 176 12.93 16.40 -2.49
C SER A 176 12.49 15.84 -1.13
N GLU A 177 11.24 16.01 -0.78
CA GLU A 177 10.69 15.64 0.51
C GLU A 177 9.50 14.67 0.37
N PRO A 178 9.48 13.58 1.16
CA PRO A 178 8.34 12.66 1.21
C PRO A 178 7.14 13.31 1.89
N VAL A 179 5.93 12.91 1.51
CA VAL A 179 4.73 13.24 2.29
C VAL A 179 4.66 12.30 3.48
N ILE A 180 4.81 12.85 4.67
CA ILE A 180 4.75 12.09 5.92
C ILE A 180 3.29 11.80 6.28
N ILE A 181 2.96 10.53 6.46
CA ILE A 181 1.64 10.06 6.89
C ILE A 181 1.59 9.97 8.42
N GLY A 182 2.69 9.53 9.02
CA GLY A 182 2.84 9.47 10.48
C GLY A 182 4.12 8.73 10.88
N LYS A 183 4.55 8.93 12.12
CA LYS A 183 5.63 8.14 12.71
C LYS A 183 5.17 6.70 12.86
N ILE A 184 6.05 5.73 12.60
CA ILE A 184 5.72 4.30 12.71
C ILE A 184 5.24 3.97 14.13
N ASP A 185 5.92 4.48 15.15
CA ASP A 185 5.56 4.20 16.55
C ASP A 185 4.16 4.72 16.93
N ASP A 186 3.71 5.81 16.33
CA ASP A 186 2.35 6.33 16.53
C ASP A 186 1.27 5.51 15.78
N LEU A 187 1.69 4.72 14.78
CA LEU A 187 0.81 3.93 13.92
C LEU A 187 0.71 2.46 14.34
N LYS A 188 1.66 1.94 15.11
CA LYS A 188 1.63 0.58 15.65
C LYS A 188 0.35 0.35 16.46
N GLY A 189 -0.23 -0.83 16.34
CA GLY A 189 -1.43 -1.20 17.07
C GLY A 189 -2.70 -0.44 16.67
N LYS A 190 -2.66 0.34 15.58
CA LYS A 190 -3.80 1.16 15.15
C LYS A 190 -4.02 1.07 13.65
N TRP A 191 -5.28 0.99 13.27
CA TRP A 191 -5.67 1.13 11.87
C TRP A 191 -5.50 2.55 11.37
N THR A 192 -4.89 2.69 10.21
CA THR A 192 -4.77 3.95 9.48
C THR A 192 -5.36 3.78 8.10
N HIS A 193 -6.46 4.50 7.82
CA HIS A 193 -7.07 4.51 6.49
C HIS A 193 -6.37 5.52 5.58
N ILE A 194 -5.93 5.05 4.43
CA ILE A 194 -5.27 5.84 3.40
C ILE A 194 -6.15 5.85 2.17
N LYS A 195 -6.43 7.04 1.67
CA LYS A 195 -7.01 7.24 0.35
C LYS A 195 -6.11 8.13 -0.47
N PHE A 196 -5.84 7.77 -1.71
CA PHE A 196 -5.15 8.65 -2.63
C PHE A 196 -5.89 8.70 -3.96
N HIS A 197 -6.01 9.92 -4.47
CA HIS A 197 -6.72 10.25 -5.67
C HIS A 197 -5.72 10.83 -6.66
N VAL A 198 -5.61 10.23 -7.85
CA VAL A 198 -4.57 10.54 -8.82
C VAL A 198 -5.17 10.86 -10.17
N LEU A 199 -4.78 12.00 -10.75
CA LEU A 199 -4.90 12.30 -12.17
C LEU A 199 -3.55 12.01 -12.83
N TRP A 200 -3.50 10.94 -13.62
CA TRP A 200 -2.28 10.43 -14.22
C TRP A 200 -1.87 11.19 -15.47
N LYS A 201 -0.71 11.85 -15.43
CA LYS A 201 -0.19 12.69 -16.51
C LYS A 201 1.31 12.49 -16.70
N LEU A 202 1.75 12.60 -17.97
CA LEU A 202 3.17 12.67 -18.34
C LEU A 202 3.76 14.07 -18.24
N ASP A 203 2.90 15.06 -18.17
CA ASP A 203 3.22 16.48 -18.02
C ASP A 203 2.81 16.99 -16.62
N GLU A 204 3.05 18.25 -16.35
CA GLU A 204 2.76 18.89 -15.07
C GLU A 204 1.28 19.24 -14.87
N THR A 205 0.36 18.71 -15.66
CA THR A 205 -1.09 18.89 -15.45
C THR A 205 -1.71 17.80 -14.56
N GLY A 206 -0.89 16.92 -13.99
CA GLY A 206 -1.31 15.89 -13.08
C GLY A 206 -1.58 16.40 -11.67
N ARG A 207 -2.20 15.54 -10.87
CA ARG A 207 -2.53 15.85 -9.48
C ARG A 207 -2.49 14.59 -8.65
N PHE A 208 -1.98 14.72 -7.43
CA PHE A 208 -1.95 13.66 -6.44
C PHE A 208 -2.49 14.19 -5.11
N LYS A 209 -3.58 13.62 -4.62
CA LYS A 209 -4.19 14.03 -3.35
C LYS A 209 -4.24 12.86 -2.40
N ILE A 210 -3.69 13.04 -1.20
CA ILE A 210 -3.54 12.01 -0.17
C ILE A 210 -4.40 12.38 1.03
N TYR A 211 -5.09 11.37 1.55
CA TYR A 211 -5.90 11.49 2.75
C TYR A 211 -5.45 10.44 3.77
N LYS A 212 -5.40 10.83 5.03
CA LYS A 212 -5.26 9.96 6.19
C LYS A 212 -6.53 10.07 7.04
N ASN A 213 -7.19 8.95 7.30
CA ASN A 213 -8.43 8.92 8.10
C ASN A 213 -9.43 10.01 7.65
N ASN A 214 -9.68 10.07 6.34
CA ASN A 214 -10.55 11.03 5.63
C ASN A 214 -10.11 12.51 5.68
N LYS A 215 -9.01 12.85 6.35
CA LYS A 215 -8.44 14.20 6.33
C LYS A 215 -7.41 14.33 5.23
N VAL A 216 -7.44 15.41 4.46
CA VAL A 216 -6.42 15.72 3.44
C VAL A 216 -5.11 16.04 4.15
N ILE A 217 -4.05 15.32 3.79
CA ILE A 217 -2.69 15.56 4.28
C ILE A 217 -1.75 16.09 3.20
N ALA A 218 -2.09 15.88 1.92
CA ALA A 218 -1.40 16.48 0.79
C ALA A 218 -2.34 16.68 -0.40
N ASP A 219 -2.14 17.76 -1.15
CA ASP A 219 -2.82 18.06 -2.41
C ASP A 219 -1.80 18.66 -3.38
N LEU A 220 -1.09 17.79 -4.08
CA LEU A 220 -0.02 18.11 -5.00
C LEU A 220 -0.62 18.35 -6.39
N LYS A 221 -0.66 19.60 -6.81
CA LYS A 221 -1.20 20.05 -8.09
C LYS A 221 -0.08 20.40 -9.05
N ASN A 222 -0.39 20.37 -10.35
CA ASN A 222 0.55 20.77 -11.40
C ASN A 222 1.86 19.98 -11.32
N ILE A 223 1.74 18.66 -11.19
CA ILE A 223 2.86 17.75 -11.09
C ILE A 223 2.77 16.66 -12.15
N LYS A 224 3.91 16.19 -12.61
CA LYS A 224 4.01 14.94 -13.35
C LYS A 224 3.71 13.77 -12.42
N THR A 225 2.78 12.89 -12.78
CA THR A 225 2.39 11.74 -11.95
C THR A 225 2.83 10.40 -12.54
N LEU A 226 3.19 10.36 -13.81
CA LEU A 226 3.76 9.19 -14.48
C LEU A 226 5.27 9.32 -14.58
N ALA A 227 5.99 8.27 -14.18
CA ALA A 227 7.45 8.24 -14.27
C ALA A 227 7.90 8.01 -15.72
N ASP A 228 8.97 8.69 -16.13
CA ASP A 228 9.52 8.62 -17.49
C ASP A 228 8.44 8.75 -18.58
N THR A 229 8.40 7.81 -19.52
CA THR A 229 7.38 7.67 -20.56
C THR A 229 6.38 6.56 -20.24
N CYS A 230 6.37 6.05 -19.01
CA CYS A 230 5.53 4.94 -18.60
C CYS A 230 4.06 5.33 -18.61
N THR A 231 3.23 4.63 -19.37
CA THR A 231 1.80 4.96 -19.56
C THR A 231 0.84 4.00 -18.86
N GLY A 232 1.37 2.92 -18.34
CA GLY A 232 0.63 1.89 -17.61
C GLY A 232 1.35 1.48 -16.34
N GLY A 233 0.67 0.68 -15.54
CA GLY A 233 1.22 0.16 -14.30
C GLY A 233 0.26 -0.76 -13.58
N TYR A 234 0.68 -1.22 -12.43
CA TYR A 234 -0.11 -2.06 -11.53
C TYR A 234 0.23 -1.79 -10.08
N MET A 235 -0.78 -1.83 -9.24
CA MET A 235 -0.59 -1.66 -7.80
C MET A 235 -0.11 -2.97 -7.19
N LYS A 236 0.90 -2.89 -6.33
CA LYS A 236 1.30 -3.95 -5.41
C LYS A 236 1.05 -3.51 -4.00
N MET A 237 0.54 -4.41 -3.18
CA MET A 237 0.23 -4.17 -1.78
C MET A 237 0.78 -5.32 -0.93
N GLY A 238 1.31 -5.02 0.23
CA GLY A 238 1.85 -6.01 1.14
C GLY A 238 3.07 -5.49 1.89
N ILE A 239 4.09 -6.32 2.03
CA ILE A 239 5.35 -5.94 2.69
C ILE A 239 6.52 -6.31 1.78
N TYR A 240 7.37 -5.35 1.48
CA TYR A 240 8.56 -5.52 0.68
C TYR A 240 9.76 -4.83 1.34
N ARG A 241 10.66 -5.62 1.89
CA ARG A 241 11.96 -5.15 2.38
C ARG A 241 12.91 -4.92 1.23
N HIS A 242 13.50 -3.75 1.18
CA HIS A 242 14.48 -3.37 0.17
C HIS A 242 15.77 -2.88 0.81
N ARG A 243 16.91 -3.21 0.22
CA ARG A 243 18.25 -2.84 0.70
C ARG A 243 18.61 -3.43 2.07
N THR A 244 18.30 -4.70 2.28
CA THR A 244 18.64 -5.40 3.54
C THR A 244 20.10 -5.85 3.61
N ILE A 245 20.91 -5.57 2.60
CA ILE A 245 22.33 -6.00 2.52
C ILE A 245 23.18 -5.54 3.72
N GLY A 246 22.86 -4.39 4.31
CA GLY A 246 23.56 -3.89 5.48
C GLY A 246 23.45 -4.78 6.72
N TYR A 247 22.44 -5.67 6.78
CA TYR A 247 22.24 -6.62 7.87
C TYR A 247 23.07 -7.89 7.70
N TRP A 248 23.45 -8.25 6.49
CA TRP A 248 24.06 -9.54 6.20
C TRP A 248 25.49 -9.67 6.67
N ASN A 249 26.23 -8.57 6.65
CA ASN A 249 27.65 -8.58 6.92
C ASN A 249 28.01 -8.38 8.39
N SER A 250 27.10 -7.85 9.21
CA SER A 250 27.45 -7.45 10.56
C SER A 250 26.33 -7.52 11.61
N ASP A 251 25.07 -7.76 11.20
CA ASP A 251 23.96 -7.55 12.13
C ASP A 251 22.69 -8.34 11.76
N TRP A 252 22.91 -9.53 11.21
CA TRP A 252 21.80 -10.41 10.80
C TRP A 252 20.81 -10.68 11.93
N GLU A 253 21.30 -10.87 13.15
CA GLU A 253 20.46 -11.17 14.31
C GLU A 253 19.56 -9.99 14.70
N SER A 254 19.89 -8.77 14.29
CA SER A 254 19.05 -7.59 14.53
C SER A 254 17.92 -7.41 13.51
N LEU A 255 17.91 -8.19 12.42
CA LEU A 255 16.82 -8.16 11.46
C LEU A 255 15.59 -8.87 12.04
N GLN A 256 14.57 -8.11 12.36
CA GLN A 256 13.35 -8.63 12.97
C GLN A 256 12.36 -9.16 11.94
N ASP A 257 11.46 -10.03 12.35
CA ASP A 257 10.26 -10.34 11.62
C ASP A 257 9.37 -9.09 11.54
N GLN A 258 8.68 -8.91 10.44
CA GLN A 258 7.77 -7.78 10.29
C GLN A 258 6.42 -8.26 9.78
N THR A 259 5.37 -7.78 10.43
CA THR A 259 3.99 -8.07 10.05
C THR A 259 3.20 -6.78 9.87
N VAL A 260 2.43 -6.73 8.81
CA VAL A 260 1.41 -5.71 8.58
C VAL A 260 0.10 -6.38 8.19
N TYR A 261 -1.01 -5.69 8.48
CA TYR A 261 -2.32 -6.12 8.02
C TYR A 261 -2.87 -5.06 7.07
N LEU A 262 -3.51 -5.50 6.02
CA LEU A 262 -4.21 -4.64 5.07
C LEU A 262 -5.67 -5.06 5.00
N ASP A 263 -6.53 -4.05 4.85
CA ASP A 263 -7.97 -4.25 4.76
C ASP A 263 -8.60 -3.17 3.87
N SER A 264 -9.84 -3.37 3.45
CA SER A 264 -10.62 -2.42 2.65
C SER A 264 -9.86 -1.89 1.43
N ILE A 265 -9.15 -2.79 0.72
CA ILE A 265 -8.40 -2.43 -0.47
C ILE A 265 -9.37 -2.16 -1.63
N VAL A 266 -9.40 -0.93 -2.12
CA VAL A 266 -10.25 -0.48 -3.21
C VAL A 266 -9.43 0.19 -4.30
N LEU A 267 -9.73 -0.18 -5.55
CA LEU A 267 -9.22 0.49 -6.74
C LEU A 267 -10.40 0.78 -7.66
N ARG A 268 -10.69 2.05 -7.90
CA ARG A 268 -11.84 2.44 -8.70
C ARG A 268 -11.61 3.75 -9.46
N LYS A 269 -12.45 4.00 -10.45
CA LYS A 269 -12.58 5.33 -11.04
C LYS A 269 -13.38 6.24 -10.10
N PRO A 270 -13.09 7.56 -10.07
CA PRO A 270 -13.90 8.50 -9.32
C PRO A 270 -15.31 8.60 -9.90
N LYS A 271 -16.30 8.80 -9.06
CA LYS A 271 -17.65 9.21 -9.46
C LYS A 271 -17.59 10.62 -10.06
N LYS A 272 -18.67 11.06 -10.73
CA LYS A 272 -18.70 12.35 -11.44
C LYS A 272 -18.42 13.54 -10.52
N ASP A 273 -18.94 13.52 -9.33
CA ASP A 273 -18.79 14.53 -8.27
C ASP A 273 -17.45 14.49 -7.55
N GLU A 274 -16.78 13.34 -7.57
CA GLU A 274 -15.45 13.17 -6.97
C GLU A 274 -14.31 13.63 -7.87
N LYS A 275 -14.52 13.73 -9.19
CA LYS A 275 -13.46 14.10 -10.15
C LYS A 275 -12.82 15.43 -9.82
N PHE A 276 -11.51 15.51 -10.05
CA PHE A 276 -10.85 16.79 -9.98
C PHE A 276 -11.49 17.80 -10.94
N LYS A 277 -11.84 18.97 -10.40
CA LYS A 277 -12.32 20.06 -11.26
C LYS A 277 -11.20 20.45 -12.23
N LYS A 278 -11.55 20.62 -13.50
CA LYS A 278 -10.61 21.14 -14.49
C LYS A 278 -10.18 22.52 -14.01
N THR A 279 -8.91 22.74 -13.80
CA THR A 279 -8.36 24.09 -13.69
C THR A 279 -8.57 24.76 -15.05
N LYS A 280 -9.26 25.89 -15.02
CA LYS A 280 -9.42 26.76 -16.21
C LYS A 280 -8.09 27.36 -16.56
#